data_f9494a09978bb29681a75cc93e07dc98
#
_entry.id   f9494a09978bb29681a75cc93e07dc98
#
_cell.length_a   1.000
_cell.length_b   1.000
_cell.length_c   1.000
_cell.angle_alpha   90.00
_cell.angle_beta   90.00
_cell.angle_gamma   90.00
#
_symmetry.space_group_name_H-M   'P 1'
#
loop_
_entity.id
_entity.type
_entity.pdbx_description
1 polymer ?
#
loop_
_entity_poly.entity_id
_entity_poly.type
_entity_poly.pdbx_seq_one_letter_code
_entity_poly.pdbx_strand_id
1 'polypeptide(L)'
;MQLPMQKLVDGIQVLAGKKAEGLQSGHDAALAIMTTDTVEKEMAVEIEIGGKTVTIGGMSKGSGMIHPNMCTMLAFITTDAAITKEALQKALSEDVEDTYNMISVDGDTSTNDTAILLANGLAGNQEITYASPEYETFKEALHMVNETLAKKMAGDGEGATALFEVKVVGAESIKQAKTLA
;
A
#
# COMPACT_ATOMS: atom_id res chain seq x y z
N MET A 1 -28.50 2.80 -3.56
CA MET A 1 -28.37 3.02 -5.04
C MET A 1 -27.92 1.70 -5.66
N GLN A 2 -28.50 1.26 -6.77
CA GLN A 2 -28.01 0.06 -7.47
C GLN A 2 -26.80 0.42 -8.35
N LEU A 3 -25.79 -0.46 -8.37
CA LEU A 3 -24.64 -0.29 -9.24
C LEU A 3 -25.05 -0.41 -10.72
N PRO A 4 -24.50 0.44 -11.60
CA PRO A 4 -24.79 0.38 -13.03
C PRO A 4 -24.01 -0.77 -13.68
N MET A 5 -24.46 -2.00 -13.50
CA MET A 5 -23.74 -3.22 -13.87
C MET A 5 -23.27 -3.24 -15.34
N GLN A 6 -24.08 -2.74 -16.27
CA GLN A 6 -23.68 -2.71 -17.70
C GLN A 6 -22.45 -1.84 -17.92
N LYS A 7 -22.38 -0.67 -17.26
CA LYS A 7 -21.17 0.20 -17.35
C LYS A 7 -19.93 -0.46 -16.78
N LEU A 8 -20.08 -1.26 -15.70
CA LEU A 8 -18.97 -2.01 -15.13
C LEU A 8 -18.47 -3.09 -16.09
N VAL A 9 -19.38 -3.86 -16.68
CA VAL A 9 -19.03 -4.91 -17.66
C VAL A 9 -18.33 -4.31 -18.87
N ASP A 10 -18.88 -3.24 -19.44
CA ASP A 10 -18.30 -2.55 -20.59
C ASP A 10 -16.91 -1.98 -20.25
N GLY A 11 -16.77 -1.37 -19.06
CA GLY A 11 -15.48 -0.85 -18.56
C GLY A 11 -14.42 -1.94 -18.41
N ILE A 12 -14.76 -3.10 -17.85
CA ILE A 12 -13.84 -4.24 -17.71
C ILE A 12 -13.38 -4.74 -19.09
N GLN A 13 -14.27 -4.83 -20.06
CA GLN A 13 -13.92 -5.25 -21.42
C GLN A 13 -12.95 -4.25 -22.08
N VAL A 14 -13.18 -2.95 -21.92
CA VAL A 14 -12.29 -1.90 -22.43
C VAL A 14 -10.91 -1.98 -21.77
N LEU A 15 -10.85 -2.14 -20.45
CA LEU A 15 -9.59 -2.28 -19.72
C LEU A 15 -8.81 -3.54 -20.14
N ALA A 16 -9.51 -4.67 -20.33
CA ALA A 16 -8.88 -5.90 -20.77
C ALA A 16 -8.19 -5.75 -22.12
N GLY A 17 -8.75 -4.94 -23.03
CA GLY A 17 -8.17 -4.63 -24.35
C GLY A 17 -7.07 -3.56 -24.33
N LYS A 18 -6.90 -2.84 -23.22
CA LYS A 18 -5.92 -1.75 -23.08
C LYS A 18 -4.73 -2.08 -22.16
N LYS A 19 -4.57 -3.35 -21.80
CA LYS A 19 -3.40 -3.75 -21.02
C LYS A 19 -2.11 -3.33 -21.71
N ALA A 20 -1.25 -2.65 -20.99
CA ALA A 20 0.06 -2.25 -21.45
C ALA A 20 1.07 -2.46 -20.32
N GLU A 21 2.34 -2.58 -20.70
CA GLU A 21 3.45 -2.77 -19.77
C GLU A 21 4.23 -1.46 -19.59
N GLY A 22 5.00 -1.39 -18.51
CA GLY A 22 5.92 -0.29 -18.24
C GLY A 22 5.40 0.74 -17.24
N LEU A 23 6.30 1.62 -16.82
CA LEU A 23 6.09 2.62 -15.78
C LEU A 23 4.89 3.54 -16.06
N GLN A 24 4.71 3.93 -17.34
CA GLN A 24 3.59 4.82 -17.70
C GLN A 24 2.23 4.17 -17.40
N SER A 25 2.09 2.86 -17.64
CA SER A 25 0.83 2.15 -17.34
C SER A 25 0.54 2.08 -15.85
N GLY A 26 1.57 1.96 -15.00
CA GLY A 26 1.45 2.06 -13.55
C GLY A 26 1.00 3.45 -13.12
N HIS A 27 1.63 4.49 -13.67
CA HIS A 27 1.27 5.89 -13.41
C HIS A 27 -0.17 6.21 -13.85
N ASP A 28 -0.56 5.78 -15.05
CA ASP A 28 -1.95 5.96 -15.54
C ASP A 28 -2.97 5.28 -14.62
N ALA A 29 -2.63 4.12 -14.05
CA ALA A 29 -3.47 3.43 -13.08
C ALA A 29 -3.55 4.20 -11.75
N ALA A 30 -2.44 4.75 -11.26
CA ALA A 30 -2.41 5.57 -10.05
C ALA A 30 -3.28 6.84 -10.21
N LEU A 31 -3.21 7.51 -11.36
CA LEU A 31 -4.08 8.63 -11.69
C LEU A 31 -5.56 8.22 -11.76
N ALA A 32 -5.85 7.04 -12.33
CA ALA A 32 -7.22 6.58 -12.56
C ALA A 32 -7.99 6.24 -11.28
N ILE A 33 -7.30 5.89 -10.18
CA ILE A 33 -7.95 5.58 -8.89
C ILE A 33 -8.21 6.82 -8.02
N MET A 34 -7.64 7.97 -8.36
CA MET A 34 -7.82 9.22 -7.62
C MET A 34 -9.28 9.66 -7.62
N THR A 35 -9.72 10.28 -6.51
CA THR A 35 -11.05 10.91 -6.38
C THR A 35 -10.91 12.37 -5.98
N THR A 36 -10.71 12.64 -4.70
CA THR A 36 -10.45 13.97 -4.14
C THR A 36 -8.95 14.23 -3.96
N ASP A 37 -8.13 13.22 -4.25
CA ASP A 37 -6.67 13.33 -4.23
C ASP A 37 -6.20 14.43 -5.18
N THR A 38 -5.17 15.20 -4.79
CA THR A 38 -4.59 16.26 -5.61
C THR A 38 -3.33 15.82 -6.35
N VAL A 39 -2.69 14.74 -5.87
CA VAL A 39 -1.50 14.14 -6.46
C VAL A 39 -1.60 12.61 -6.42
N GLU A 40 -1.00 11.96 -7.41
CA GLU A 40 -0.86 10.51 -7.44
C GLU A 40 0.12 10.02 -6.37
N LYS A 41 -0.14 8.82 -5.87
CA LYS A 41 0.66 8.20 -4.82
C LYS A 41 1.13 6.83 -5.29
N GLU A 42 2.39 6.78 -5.69
CA GLU A 42 3.06 5.58 -6.18
C GLU A 42 4.46 5.48 -5.61
N MET A 43 4.95 4.26 -5.44
CA MET A 43 6.29 3.94 -4.95
C MET A 43 6.67 2.54 -5.44
N ALA A 44 7.95 2.36 -5.76
CA ALA A 44 8.52 1.05 -6.04
C ALA A 44 9.94 0.95 -5.49
N VAL A 45 10.33 -0.25 -5.10
CA VAL A 45 11.69 -0.59 -4.65
C VAL A 45 12.14 -1.90 -5.30
N GLU A 46 13.44 -2.03 -5.48
CA GLU A 46 14.09 -3.26 -5.88
C GLU A 46 15.00 -3.75 -4.75
N ILE A 47 14.95 -5.03 -4.47
CA ILE A 47 15.78 -5.71 -3.46
C ILE A 47 16.40 -6.98 -4.03
N GLU A 48 17.50 -7.43 -3.43
CA GLU A 48 18.13 -8.69 -3.78
C GLU A 48 17.69 -9.81 -2.83
N ILE A 49 17.11 -10.86 -3.39
CA ILE A 49 16.66 -12.06 -2.68
C ILE A 49 17.32 -13.29 -3.29
N GLY A 50 18.27 -13.89 -2.57
CA GLY A 50 18.97 -15.08 -3.05
C GLY A 50 19.67 -14.91 -4.41
N GLY A 51 20.22 -13.72 -4.69
CA GLY A 51 20.86 -13.38 -5.95
C GLY A 51 19.88 -13.13 -7.10
N LYS A 52 18.62 -12.85 -6.80
CA LYS A 52 17.59 -12.43 -7.75
C LYS A 52 17.07 -11.05 -7.34
N THR A 53 16.94 -10.18 -8.33
CA THR A 53 16.27 -8.88 -8.12
C THR A 53 14.76 -9.13 -7.99
N VAL A 54 14.19 -8.65 -6.91
CA VAL A 54 12.77 -8.68 -6.60
C VAL A 54 12.26 -7.25 -6.54
N THR A 55 11.17 -6.98 -7.23
CA THR A 55 10.52 -5.67 -7.24
C THR A 55 9.25 -5.70 -6.40
N ILE A 56 9.05 -4.66 -5.58
CA ILE A 56 7.79 -4.38 -4.89
C ILE A 56 7.34 -3.00 -5.31
N GLY A 57 6.17 -2.90 -5.91
CA GLY A 57 5.60 -1.63 -6.33
C GLY A 57 4.17 -1.47 -5.85
N GLY A 58 3.77 -0.24 -5.57
CA GLY A 58 2.44 0.04 -5.09
C GLY A 58 1.94 1.41 -5.50
N MET A 59 0.62 1.53 -5.51
CA MET A 59 -0.11 2.78 -5.63
C MET A 59 -1.20 2.85 -4.56
N SER A 60 -1.53 4.05 -4.13
CA SER A 60 -2.63 4.27 -3.19
C SER A 60 -3.43 5.51 -3.54
N LYS A 61 -4.65 5.58 -3.01
CA LYS A 61 -5.50 6.77 -3.07
C LYS A 61 -6.15 7.01 -1.71
N GLY A 62 -6.37 8.25 -1.39
CA GLY A 62 -7.03 8.74 -0.18
C GLY A 62 -6.52 10.12 0.20
N SER A 63 -7.44 11.01 0.56
CA SER A 63 -7.15 12.39 0.97
C SER A 63 -8.12 12.91 2.04
N GLY A 64 -9.21 12.20 2.32
CA GLY A 64 -10.19 12.51 3.36
C GLY A 64 -10.84 11.27 3.91
N MET A 65 -11.53 11.40 5.05
CA MET A 65 -12.09 10.30 5.86
C MET A 65 -10.97 9.32 6.24
N ILE A 66 -9.84 9.88 6.77
CA ILE A 66 -8.65 9.13 7.14
C ILE A 66 -8.37 9.28 8.64
N HIS A 67 -8.42 8.13 9.36
CA HIS A 67 -8.13 7.99 10.79
C HIS A 67 -7.69 6.55 11.09
N PRO A 68 -6.87 6.24 12.11
CA PRO A 68 -6.45 4.88 12.46
C PRO A 68 -7.59 3.86 12.50
N ASN A 69 -7.30 2.61 12.17
CA ASN A 69 -8.16 1.45 11.91
C ASN A 69 -8.73 1.40 10.48
N MET A 70 -7.91 1.81 9.54
CA MET A 70 -8.18 1.90 8.10
C MET A 70 -9.31 2.88 7.76
N CYS A 71 -9.12 3.65 6.74
CA CYS A 71 -9.96 4.80 6.42
C CYS A 71 -10.15 4.86 4.93
N THR A 72 -11.02 5.67 4.34
CA THR A 72 -11.39 5.69 2.91
C THR A 72 -10.16 5.71 1.98
N MET A 73 -9.38 4.65 2.04
CA MET A 73 -8.16 4.45 1.28
C MET A 73 -8.25 3.16 0.45
N LEU A 74 -7.58 3.18 -0.66
CA LEU A 74 -7.27 1.98 -1.42
C LEU A 74 -5.75 1.92 -1.62
N ALA A 75 -5.13 0.79 -1.33
CA ALA A 75 -3.74 0.51 -1.63
C ALA A 75 -3.63 -0.80 -2.43
N PHE A 76 -2.96 -0.72 -3.56
CA PHE A 76 -2.69 -1.86 -4.43
C PHE A 76 -1.19 -2.04 -4.54
N ILE A 77 -0.67 -3.11 -3.96
CA ILE A 77 0.74 -3.43 -3.95
C ILE A 77 0.94 -4.72 -4.76
N THR A 78 1.96 -4.75 -5.58
CA THR A 78 2.34 -5.91 -6.40
C THR A 78 3.81 -6.23 -6.23
N THR A 79 4.15 -7.52 -6.34
CA THR A 79 5.55 -7.97 -6.34
C THR A 79 5.71 -9.16 -7.26
N ASP A 80 6.89 -9.30 -7.82
CA ASP A 80 7.30 -10.49 -8.56
C ASP A 80 7.98 -11.55 -7.68
N ALA A 81 8.06 -11.32 -6.37
CA ALA A 81 8.59 -12.30 -5.41
C ALA A 81 7.85 -13.63 -5.45
N ALA A 82 8.60 -14.73 -5.39
CA ALA A 82 8.07 -16.02 -4.97
C ALA A 82 8.01 -16.06 -3.44
N ILE A 83 6.80 -16.06 -2.87
CA ILE A 83 6.53 -16.01 -1.44
C ILE A 83 5.25 -16.78 -1.14
N THR A 84 5.20 -17.53 -0.03
CA THR A 84 3.98 -18.24 0.35
C THR A 84 2.86 -17.27 0.70
N LYS A 85 1.61 -17.68 0.43
CA LYS A 85 0.41 -16.88 0.75
C LYS A 85 0.37 -16.47 2.23
N GLU A 86 0.71 -17.39 3.11
CA GLU A 86 0.70 -17.18 4.55
C GLU A 86 1.74 -16.13 4.97
N ALA A 87 2.96 -16.22 4.44
CA ALA A 87 4.02 -15.24 4.69
C ALA A 87 3.64 -13.85 4.13
N LEU A 88 3.08 -13.81 2.91
CA LEU A 88 2.61 -12.59 2.27
C LEU A 88 1.51 -11.90 3.08
N GLN A 89 0.49 -12.67 3.50
CA GLN A 89 -0.62 -12.14 4.31
C GLN A 89 -0.14 -11.61 5.65
N LYS A 90 0.78 -12.34 6.32
CA LYS A 90 1.33 -11.92 7.60
C LYS A 90 2.15 -10.64 7.45
N ALA A 91 3.02 -10.57 6.44
CA ALA A 91 3.82 -9.37 6.19
C ALA A 91 2.92 -8.14 6.01
N LEU A 92 1.88 -8.23 5.18
CA LEU A 92 0.95 -7.12 4.97
C LEU A 92 0.18 -6.77 6.25
N SER A 93 -0.35 -7.76 6.97
CA SER A 93 -1.16 -7.51 8.17
C SER A 93 -0.36 -6.85 9.30
N GLU A 94 0.89 -7.25 9.50
CA GLU A 94 1.78 -6.61 10.48
C GLU A 94 2.15 -5.19 10.05
N ASP A 95 2.45 -4.99 8.77
CA ASP A 95 2.92 -3.70 8.26
C ASP A 95 1.82 -2.63 8.22
N VAL A 96 0.58 -2.99 7.94
CA VAL A 96 -0.57 -2.07 7.98
C VAL A 96 -0.71 -1.39 9.33
N GLU A 97 -0.42 -2.11 10.44
CA GLU A 97 -0.48 -1.57 11.81
C GLU A 97 0.57 -0.48 12.08
N ASP A 98 1.68 -0.52 11.35
CA ASP A 98 2.81 0.41 11.50
C ASP A 98 2.85 1.49 10.41
N THR A 99 1.95 1.44 9.44
CA THR A 99 1.89 2.36 8.30
C THR A 99 0.52 3.03 8.17
N TYR A 100 -0.43 2.42 7.48
CA TYR A 100 -1.74 3.02 7.21
C TYR A 100 -2.56 3.28 8.47
N ASN A 101 -2.44 2.43 9.50
CA ASN A 101 -3.10 2.63 10.79
C ASN A 101 -2.41 3.69 11.68
N MET A 102 -1.35 4.32 11.19
CA MET A 102 -0.63 5.39 11.91
C MET A 102 -0.88 6.79 11.36
N ILE A 103 -1.72 6.94 10.33
CA ILE A 103 -2.02 8.24 9.73
C ILE A 103 -3.43 8.71 10.08
N SER A 104 -3.61 10.04 10.18
CA SER A 104 -4.91 10.67 10.32
C SER A 104 -4.95 11.98 9.53
N VAL A 105 -6.08 12.30 8.93
CA VAL A 105 -6.33 13.56 8.23
C VAL A 105 -7.40 14.38 8.94
N ASP A 106 -8.58 13.82 9.12
CA ASP A 106 -9.78 14.52 9.62
C ASP A 106 -10.45 13.84 10.81
N GLY A 107 -9.90 12.71 11.26
CA GLY A 107 -10.42 11.96 12.40
C GLY A 107 -11.65 11.08 12.11
N ASP A 108 -12.08 11.02 10.86
CA ASP A 108 -13.21 10.18 10.42
C ASP A 108 -12.73 8.84 9.91
N THR A 109 -13.43 7.75 10.29
CA THR A 109 -13.17 6.39 9.79
C THR A 109 -14.11 6.01 8.66
N SER A 110 -13.65 5.17 7.74
CA SER A 110 -14.46 4.60 6.66
C SER A 110 -14.85 3.14 6.96
N THR A 111 -15.75 2.60 6.15
CA THR A 111 -16.17 1.20 6.19
C THR A 111 -15.67 0.37 5.00
N ASN A 112 -14.90 0.97 4.08
CA ASN A 112 -14.56 0.35 2.79
C ASN A 112 -13.06 0.43 2.44
N ASP A 113 -12.20 0.47 3.44
CA ASP A 113 -10.76 0.51 3.23
C ASP A 113 -10.22 -0.84 2.77
N THR A 114 -9.25 -0.78 1.89
CA THR A 114 -8.71 -2.00 1.32
C THR A 114 -7.24 -1.83 1.00
N ALA A 115 -6.39 -2.72 1.55
CA ALA A 115 -5.02 -2.92 1.14
C ALA A 115 -4.88 -4.32 0.54
N ILE A 116 -4.40 -4.40 -0.71
CA ILE A 116 -4.21 -5.66 -1.43
C ILE A 116 -2.74 -5.80 -1.81
N LEU A 117 -2.16 -6.95 -1.49
CA LEU A 117 -0.80 -7.33 -1.91
C LEU A 117 -0.86 -8.59 -2.76
N LEU A 118 -0.36 -8.50 -3.99
CA LEU A 118 -0.34 -9.59 -4.97
C LEU A 118 1.11 -9.97 -5.31
N ALA A 119 1.41 -11.27 -5.32
CA ALA A 119 2.71 -11.81 -5.70
C ALA A 119 2.54 -12.82 -6.84
N ASN A 120 3.37 -12.72 -7.88
CA ASN A 120 3.30 -13.61 -9.06
C ASN A 120 4.47 -14.58 -9.20
N GLY A 121 5.54 -14.46 -8.39
CA GLY A 121 6.69 -15.35 -8.37
C GLY A 121 7.63 -15.25 -9.58
N LEU A 122 7.48 -14.25 -10.44
CA LEU A 122 8.24 -14.15 -11.69
C LEU A 122 9.70 -13.71 -11.49
N ALA A 123 10.09 -13.19 -10.34
CA ALA A 123 11.50 -12.89 -10.02
C ALA A 123 12.37 -14.15 -10.01
N GLY A 124 11.76 -15.32 -9.77
CA GLY A 124 12.46 -16.61 -9.79
C GLY A 124 13.42 -16.79 -8.60
N ASN A 125 13.20 -16.08 -7.51
CA ASN A 125 13.86 -16.32 -6.22
C ASN A 125 13.35 -17.63 -5.60
N GLN A 126 14.11 -18.18 -4.64
CA GLN A 126 13.60 -19.25 -3.80
C GLN A 126 12.36 -18.77 -3.03
N GLU A 127 11.33 -19.61 -2.93
CA GLU A 127 10.08 -19.24 -2.27
C GLU A 127 10.32 -18.82 -0.81
N ILE A 128 9.89 -17.62 -0.47
CA ILE A 128 10.02 -17.04 0.86
C ILE A 128 8.91 -17.61 1.76
N THR A 129 9.32 -18.09 2.93
CA THR A 129 8.44 -18.53 4.02
C THR A 129 8.76 -17.74 5.28
N TYR A 130 8.01 -17.91 6.36
CA TYR A 130 8.35 -17.29 7.66
C TYR A 130 9.73 -17.67 8.19
N ALA A 131 10.23 -18.85 7.81
CA ALA A 131 11.52 -19.37 8.28
C ALA A 131 12.67 -18.95 7.35
N SER A 132 12.38 -18.34 6.22
CA SER A 132 13.40 -17.89 5.28
C SER A 132 14.16 -16.69 5.85
N PRO A 133 15.48 -16.66 5.79
CA PRO A 133 16.26 -15.50 6.25
C PRO A 133 15.91 -14.22 5.46
N GLU A 134 15.45 -14.36 4.22
CA GLU A 134 15.04 -13.28 3.33
C GLU A 134 13.68 -12.68 3.69
N TYR A 135 12.92 -13.28 4.60
CA TYR A 135 11.59 -12.79 4.99
C TYR A 135 11.64 -11.38 5.61
N GLU A 136 12.63 -11.13 6.46
CA GLU A 136 12.79 -9.79 7.05
C GLU A 136 13.19 -8.76 6.00
N THR A 137 14.07 -9.11 5.05
CA THR A 137 14.43 -8.21 3.93
C THR A 137 13.21 -7.86 3.08
N PHE A 138 12.33 -8.84 2.81
CA PHE A 138 11.08 -8.61 2.10
C PHE A 138 10.14 -7.67 2.90
N LYS A 139 10.01 -7.90 4.22
CA LYS A 139 9.19 -7.05 5.10
C LYS A 139 9.68 -5.61 5.15
N GLU A 140 10.99 -5.41 5.28
CA GLU A 140 11.59 -4.07 5.29
C GLU A 140 11.31 -3.32 3.98
N ALA A 141 11.42 -3.99 2.84
CA ALA A 141 11.10 -3.40 1.54
C ALA A 141 9.61 -3.10 1.38
N LEU A 142 8.73 -4.00 1.83
CA LEU A 142 7.27 -3.77 1.87
C LEU A 142 6.93 -2.56 2.75
N HIS A 143 7.55 -2.48 3.93
CA HIS A 143 7.39 -1.35 4.85
C HIS A 143 7.78 -0.02 4.19
N MET A 144 8.90 0.03 3.49
CA MET A 144 9.34 1.23 2.78
C MET A 144 8.32 1.72 1.75
N VAL A 145 7.69 0.78 1.02
CA VAL A 145 6.62 1.12 0.06
C VAL A 145 5.40 1.64 0.79
N ASN A 146 4.88 0.90 1.78
CA ASN A 146 3.63 1.26 2.48
C ASN A 146 3.78 2.52 3.33
N GLU A 147 4.91 2.72 4.03
CA GLU A 147 5.19 3.95 4.79
C GLU A 147 5.20 5.17 3.86
N THR A 148 5.85 5.05 2.69
CA THR A 148 5.88 6.13 1.71
C THR A 148 4.49 6.46 1.19
N LEU A 149 3.69 5.45 0.85
CA LEU A 149 2.31 5.65 0.38
C LEU A 149 1.43 6.25 1.48
N ALA A 150 1.54 5.79 2.72
CA ALA A 150 0.81 6.33 3.87
C ALA A 150 1.15 7.80 4.12
N LYS A 151 2.45 8.16 4.12
CA LYS A 151 2.90 9.56 4.28
C LYS A 151 2.43 10.45 3.13
N LYS A 152 2.43 9.95 1.89
CA LYS A 152 1.87 10.68 0.73
C LYS A 152 0.36 10.93 0.89
N MET A 153 -0.41 9.96 1.42
CA MET A 153 -1.83 10.17 1.70
C MET A 153 -2.07 11.21 2.78
N ALA A 154 -1.35 11.12 3.91
CA ALA A 154 -1.47 12.11 4.97
C ALA A 154 -1.06 13.52 4.53
N GLY A 155 -0.04 13.63 3.66
CA GLY A 155 0.42 14.90 3.10
C GLY A 155 -0.50 15.53 2.07
N ASP A 156 -1.38 14.74 1.43
CA ASP A 156 -2.37 15.18 0.45
C ASP A 156 -3.79 15.27 1.07
N GLY A 157 -3.87 15.46 2.39
CA GLY A 157 -5.16 15.56 3.10
C GLY A 157 -6.01 16.71 2.61
N GLU A 158 -7.33 16.51 2.50
CA GLU A 158 -8.29 17.55 2.09
C GLU A 158 -8.17 18.80 2.98
N GLY A 159 -7.81 19.93 2.36
CA GLY A 159 -7.59 21.20 3.06
C GLY A 159 -6.31 21.25 3.89
N ALA A 160 -5.46 20.22 3.88
CA ALA A 160 -4.20 20.21 4.60
C ALA A 160 -3.21 21.22 3.97
N THR A 161 -2.56 22.01 4.82
CA THR A 161 -1.52 22.95 4.43
C THR A 161 -0.14 22.53 4.89
N ALA A 162 -0.07 21.50 5.75
CA ALA A 162 1.16 20.96 6.30
C ALA A 162 0.97 19.49 6.73
N LEU A 163 2.03 18.72 6.61
CA LEU A 163 2.16 17.40 7.23
C LEU A 163 3.05 17.53 8.46
N PHE A 164 2.66 16.94 9.59
CA PHE A 164 3.53 16.81 10.74
C PHE A 164 3.64 15.35 11.17
N GLU A 165 4.78 15.00 11.72
CA GLU A 165 5.07 13.67 12.25
C GLU A 165 5.25 13.74 13.77
N VAL A 166 4.58 12.86 14.50
CA VAL A 166 4.75 12.70 15.95
C VAL A 166 5.68 11.52 16.20
N LYS A 167 6.84 11.79 16.80
CA LYS A 167 7.83 10.76 17.17
C LYS A 167 7.90 10.63 18.68
N VAL A 168 7.50 9.48 19.19
CA VAL A 168 7.62 9.14 20.61
C VAL A 168 8.91 8.35 20.84
N VAL A 169 9.78 8.84 21.74
CA VAL A 169 11.04 8.20 22.12
C VAL A 169 11.07 7.92 23.62
N GLY A 170 11.72 6.82 24.00
CA GLY A 170 11.89 6.46 25.42
C GLY A 170 10.65 5.84 26.05
N ALA A 171 9.65 5.43 25.27
CA ALA A 171 8.52 4.67 25.78
C ALA A 171 8.95 3.26 26.23
N GLU A 172 8.26 2.69 27.20
CA GLU A 172 8.51 1.34 27.74
C GLU A 172 8.20 0.21 26.74
N SER A 173 7.32 0.49 25.76
CA SER A 173 6.93 -0.44 24.71
C SER A 173 6.45 0.28 23.46
N ILE A 174 6.45 -0.42 22.32
CA ILE A 174 5.87 0.07 21.07
C ILE A 174 4.39 0.41 21.25
N LYS A 175 3.64 -0.42 21.99
CA LYS A 175 2.21 -0.16 22.28
C LYS A 175 2.02 1.16 23.02
N GLN A 176 2.84 1.43 24.04
CA GLN A 176 2.79 2.69 24.75
C GLN A 176 3.16 3.88 23.84
N ALA A 177 4.20 3.73 23.01
CA ALA A 177 4.59 4.76 22.04
C ALA A 177 3.44 5.10 21.07
N LYS A 178 2.79 4.10 20.50
CA LYS A 178 1.63 4.27 19.60
C LYS A 178 0.41 4.94 20.29
N THR A 179 0.19 4.65 21.58
CA THR A 179 -0.90 5.28 22.34
C THR A 179 -0.64 6.75 22.61
N LEU A 180 0.62 7.15 22.70
CA LEU A 180 1.04 8.52 22.96
C LEU A 180 1.22 9.37 21.69
N ALA A 181 1.43 8.74 20.54
CA ALA A 181 1.49 9.40 19.25
C ALA A 181 0.11 9.74 18.72
#